data_95253fa4bae5e212ff3cbdc03ca6cdb7
#
_entry.id   95253fa4bae5e212ff3cbdc03ca6cdb7
#
_cell.length_a   1.000
_cell.length_b   1.000
_cell.length_c   1.000
_cell.angle_alpha   90.00
_cell.angle_beta   90.00
_cell.angle_gamma   90.00
#
_symmetry.space_group_name_H-M   'P 1'
#
loop_
_entity.id
_entity.type
_entity.pdbx_description
1 polymer ?
#
loop_
_entity_poly.entity_id
_entity_poly.type
_entity_poly.pdbx_seq_one_letter_code
_entity_poly.pdbx_strand_id
1 'polypeptide(L)'
;MATSFEQLRQDGQLAVRSKIRSGAYCDHTSGLANGFLQANLVILEQSYALDFMRFCQRNPKPCPLVGVTDTGSPFMRTLGADIDIRSDVPSYHIYRHGVLDGTVGDITDLWNDQMVGFALGCSFTFEHALIRARIPVWHID
;
A
#
# COMPACT_ATOMS: atom_id res chain seq x y z
N MET A 1 8.75 4.57 -21.34
CA MET A 1 9.85 5.18 -20.57
C MET A 1 9.52 5.07 -19.07
N ALA A 2 10.49 4.66 -18.26
CA ALA A 2 10.33 4.66 -16.81
C ALA A 2 10.21 6.10 -16.29
N THR A 3 9.26 6.33 -15.38
CA THR A 3 9.07 7.63 -14.74
C THR A 3 9.97 7.71 -13.51
N SER A 4 10.70 8.81 -13.33
CA SER A 4 11.55 8.97 -12.16
C SER A 4 10.77 9.47 -10.95
N PHE A 5 11.32 9.24 -9.74
CA PHE A 5 10.77 9.76 -8.48
C PHE A 5 10.58 11.29 -8.53
N GLU A 6 11.57 12.03 -9.01
CA GLU A 6 11.52 13.49 -9.09
C GLU A 6 10.41 14.01 -10.00
N GLN A 7 10.08 13.27 -11.09
CA GLN A 7 8.96 13.63 -11.96
C GLN A 7 7.60 13.48 -11.25
N LEU A 8 7.46 12.50 -10.35
CA LEU A 8 6.21 12.23 -9.61
C LEU A 8 6.07 13.05 -8.33
N ARG A 9 7.13 13.70 -7.87
CA ARG A 9 7.17 14.36 -6.55
C ARG A 9 6.12 15.46 -6.38
N GLN A 10 5.69 16.09 -7.49
CA GLN A 10 4.68 17.15 -7.50
C GLN A 10 3.29 16.62 -7.89
N ASP A 11 3.19 15.35 -8.25
CA ASP A 11 1.96 14.75 -8.73
C ASP A 11 1.02 14.38 -7.57
N GLY A 12 -0.28 14.45 -7.86
CA GLY A 12 -1.31 13.95 -6.95
C GLY A 12 -1.42 12.43 -6.98
N GLN A 13 -2.14 11.87 -6.01
CA GLN A 13 -2.26 10.42 -5.80
C GLN A 13 -2.79 9.64 -7.02
N LEU A 14 -3.67 10.24 -7.84
CA LEU A 14 -4.20 9.59 -9.06
C LEU A 14 -3.14 9.42 -10.13
N ALA A 15 -2.30 10.46 -10.34
CA ALA A 15 -1.22 10.41 -11.31
C ALA A 15 -0.14 9.40 -10.88
N VAL A 16 0.24 9.38 -9.60
CA VAL A 16 1.20 8.40 -9.06
C VAL A 16 0.67 6.97 -9.26
N ARG A 17 -0.57 6.67 -8.85
CA ARG A 17 -1.16 5.33 -9.03
C ARG A 17 -1.29 4.93 -10.50
N SER A 18 -1.62 5.87 -11.38
CA SER A 18 -1.68 5.61 -12.83
C SER A 18 -0.31 5.19 -13.39
N LYS A 19 0.77 5.78 -12.93
CA LYS A 19 2.14 5.40 -13.32
C LYS A 19 2.57 4.05 -12.77
N ILE A 20 2.19 3.74 -11.54
CA ILE A 20 2.39 2.43 -10.93
C ILE A 20 1.62 1.36 -11.74
N ARG A 21 0.32 1.55 -11.93
CA ARG A 21 -0.56 0.64 -12.66
C ARG A 21 -0.08 0.34 -14.08
N SER A 22 0.52 1.32 -14.75
CA SER A 22 1.08 1.13 -16.09
C SER A 22 2.48 0.49 -16.11
N GLY A 23 3.06 0.19 -14.94
CA GLY A 23 4.43 -0.31 -14.82
C GLY A 23 5.51 0.74 -15.12
N ALA A 24 5.13 2.01 -15.29
CA ALA A 24 6.07 3.10 -15.55
C ALA A 24 6.82 3.56 -14.28
N TYR A 25 6.34 3.18 -13.11
CA TYR A 25 6.98 3.43 -11.83
C TYR A 25 6.86 2.19 -10.92
N CYS A 26 7.96 1.72 -10.35
CA CYS A 26 8.02 0.51 -9.53
C CYS A 26 8.90 0.66 -8.27
N ASP A 27 9.21 1.90 -7.89
CA ASP A 27 10.03 2.21 -6.71
C ASP A 27 9.14 2.63 -5.52
N HIS A 28 9.75 2.93 -4.37
CA HIS A 28 9.04 3.33 -3.14
C HIS A 28 8.20 4.60 -3.33
N THR A 29 7.12 4.72 -2.56
CA THR A 29 6.20 5.87 -2.65
C THR A 29 6.39 6.90 -1.53
N SER A 30 7.35 6.70 -0.63
CA SER A 30 7.66 7.65 0.44
C SER A 30 7.99 9.02 -0.13
N GLY A 31 7.29 10.06 0.31
CA GLY A 31 7.47 11.42 -0.19
C GLY A 31 6.76 11.76 -1.51
N LEU A 32 6.00 10.82 -2.09
CA LEU A 32 5.08 11.06 -3.19
C LEU A 32 3.67 11.35 -2.68
N ALA A 33 2.84 12.00 -3.53
CA ALA A 33 1.44 12.32 -3.23
C ALA A 33 1.24 12.92 -1.83
N ASN A 34 2.01 13.92 -1.49
CA ASN A 34 2.00 14.56 -0.17
C ASN A 34 0.60 15.07 0.20
N GLY A 35 0.19 14.82 1.45
CA GLY A 35 -1.15 15.17 1.95
C GLY A 35 -2.21 14.08 1.76
N PHE A 36 -1.85 12.97 1.13
CA PHE A 36 -2.72 11.79 1.01
C PHE A 36 -2.26 10.67 1.95
N LEU A 37 -3.22 9.82 2.32
CA LEU A 37 -2.95 8.63 3.13
C LEU A 37 -2.01 7.68 2.36
N GLN A 38 -0.97 7.22 3.04
CA GLN A 38 -0.12 6.13 2.58
C GLN A 38 -0.27 4.92 3.49
N ALA A 39 -0.22 3.74 2.92
CA ALA A 39 -0.40 2.50 3.65
C ALA A 39 0.46 1.37 3.07
N ASN A 40 0.86 0.45 3.94
CA ASN A 40 1.39 -0.84 3.52
C ASN A 40 0.23 -1.80 3.28
N LEU A 41 0.38 -2.65 2.28
CA LEU A 41 -0.64 -3.62 1.91
C LEU A 41 -0.28 -5.02 2.43
N VAL A 42 -1.25 -5.69 3.03
CA VAL A 42 -1.20 -7.10 3.37
C VAL A 42 -2.38 -7.80 2.69
N ILE A 43 -2.13 -8.91 2.00
CA ILE A 43 -3.15 -9.72 1.35
C ILE A 43 -3.08 -11.13 1.92
N LEU A 44 -4.19 -11.63 2.40
CA LEU A 44 -4.31 -12.95 3.02
C LEU A 44 -5.56 -13.67 2.48
N GLU A 45 -5.56 -14.98 2.60
CA GLU A 45 -6.79 -15.76 2.42
C GLU A 45 -7.80 -15.47 3.53
N GLN A 46 -9.08 -15.55 3.21
CA GLN A 46 -10.20 -15.30 4.12
C GLN A 46 -10.09 -16.09 5.43
N SER A 47 -9.55 -17.30 5.38
CA SER A 47 -9.37 -18.14 6.57
C SER A 47 -8.50 -17.49 7.67
N TYR A 48 -7.63 -16.57 7.30
CA TYR A 48 -6.75 -15.83 8.22
C TYR A 48 -7.25 -14.40 8.52
N ALA A 49 -8.21 -13.89 7.76
CA ALA A 49 -8.60 -12.50 7.78
C ALA A 49 -9.07 -12.02 9.15
N LEU A 50 -9.94 -12.80 9.82
CA LEU A 50 -10.48 -12.43 11.13
C LEU A 50 -9.40 -12.39 12.21
N ASP A 51 -8.49 -13.35 12.22
CA ASP A 51 -7.41 -13.39 13.20
C ASP A 51 -6.42 -12.26 12.97
N PHE A 52 -6.14 -11.89 11.71
CA PHE A 52 -5.32 -10.73 11.38
C PHE A 52 -5.98 -9.41 11.80
N MET A 53 -7.30 -9.27 11.59
CA MET A 53 -8.04 -8.09 12.07
C MET A 53 -7.97 -7.97 13.60
N ARG A 54 -8.14 -9.09 14.33
CA ARG A 54 -7.99 -9.11 15.80
C ARG A 54 -6.58 -8.72 16.23
N PHE A 55 -5.56 -9.18 15.51
CA PHE A 55 -4.17 -8.80 15.76
C PHE A 55 -3.98 -7.29 15.58
N CYS A 56 -4.44 -6.70 14.48
CA CYS A 56 -4.38 -5.26 14.24
C CYS A 56 -5.13 -4.46 15.33
N GLN A 57 -6.32 -4.91 15.71
CA GLN A 57 -7.13 -4.25 16.75
C GLN A 57 -6.45 -4.27 18.13
N ARG A 58 -5.70 -5.32 18.43
CA ARG A 58 -4.94 -5.42 19.69
C ARG A 58 -3.61 -4.66 19.65
N ASN A 59 -3.14 -4.30 18.47
CA ASN A 59 -1.87 -3.61 18.22
C ASN A 59 -2.09 -2.36 17.35
N PRO A 60 -2.95 -1.40 17.76
CA PRO A 60 -3.36 -0.31 16.87
C PRO A 60 -2.26 0.70 16.56
N LYS A 61 -1.21 0.78 17.36
CA LYS A 61 -0.08 1.68 17.10
C LYS A 61 0.85 1.16 16.01
N PRO A 62 1.40 -0.08 16.10
CA PRO A 62 2.26 -0.63 15.06
C PRO A 62 1.50 -1.07 13.82
N CYS A 63 0.20 -1.42 13.94
CA CYS A 63 -0.64 -1.94 12.87
C CYS A 63 -1.95 -1.17 12.75
N PRO A 64 -1.92 0.14 12.43
CA PRO A 64 -3.13 0.96 12.31
C PRO A 64 -3.91 0.57 11.06
N LEU A 65 -4.93 -0.25 11.21
CA LEU A 65 -5.77 -0.71 10.11
C LEU A 65 -6.64 0.45 9.60
N VAL A 66 -6.45 0.85 8.33
CA VAL A 66 -7.15 1.98 7.70
C VAL A 66 -8.09 1.55 6.58
N GLY A 67 -7.98 0.34 6.08
CA GLY A 67 -8.88 -0.20 5.07
C GLY A 67 -8.84 -1.73 5.01
N VAL A 68 -9.98 -2.32 4.67
CA VAL A 68 -10.13 -3.77 4.42
C VAL A 68 -11.03 -3.93 3.21
N THR A 69 -10.70 -4.86 2.31
CA THR A 69 -11.60 -5.20 1.20
C THR A 69 -12.62 -6.25 1.63
N ASP A 70 -13.72 -6.33 0.89
CA ASP A 70 -14.58 -7.51 0.94
C ASP A 70 -13.82 -8.72 0.37
N THR A 71 -14.16 -9.91 0.85
CA THR A 71 -13.55 -11.16 0.35
C THR A 71 -13.75 -11.30 -1.15
N GLY A 72 -12.66 -11.59 -1.86
CA GLY A 72 -12.62 -11.73 -3.31
C GLY A 72 -12.62 -10.40 -4.08
N SER A 73 -12.92 -9.27 -3.42
CA SER A 73 -12.89 -7.96 -4.06
C SER A 73 -11.48 -7.34 -3.97
N PRO A 74 -10.87 -6.95 -5.11
CA PRO A 74 -9.59 -6.26 -5.10
C PRO A 74 -9.72 -4.73 -4.91
N PHE A 75 -10.92 -4.21 -4.72
CA PHE A 75 -11.17 -2.78 -4.68
C PHE A 75 -11.23 -2.25 -3.25
N MET A 76 -10.30 -1.35 -2.90
CA MET A 76 -10.26 -0.68 -1.58
C MET A 76 -11.18 0.55 -1.58
N ARG A 77 -12.48 0.35 -1.74
CA ARG A 77 -13.49 1.41 -1.95
C ARG A 77 -13.62 2.39 -0.79
N THR A 78 -13.26 2.00 0.41
CA THR A 78 -13.29 2.88 1.60
C THR A 78 -12.20 3.95 1.57
N LEU A 79 -11.14 3.76 0.79
CA LEU A 79 -10.02 4.70 0.65
C LEU A 79 -10.04 5.47 -0.68
N GLY A 80 -10.74 4.96 -1.68
CA GLY A 80 -10.87 5.62 -2.99
C GLY A 80 -11.68 4.80 -3.98
N ALA A 81 -12.42 5.48 -4.86
CA ALA A 81 -13.36 4.84 -5.79
C ALA A 81 -12.70 3.92 -6.83
N ASP A 82 -11.45 4.19 -7.18
CA ASP A 82 -10.71 3.55 -8.28
C ASP A 82 -9.48 2.76 -7.83
N ILE A 83 -9.32 2.50 -6.53
CA ILE A 83 -8.15 1.78 -6.00
C ILE A 83 -8.31 0.29 -6.26
N ASP A 84 -7.45 -0.25 -7.13
CA ASP A 84 -7.29 -1.68 -7.38
C ASP A 84 -5.97 -2.15 -6.75
N ILE A 85 -6.07 -2.89 -5.65
CA ILE A 85 -4.89 -3.33 -4.89
C ILE A 85 -4.08 -4.44 -5.58
N ARG A 86 -4.46 -4.89 -6.78
CA ARG A 86 -3.69 -5.86 -7.58
C ARG A 86 -2.59 -5.19 -8.41
N SER A 87 -2.77 -3.90 -8.75
CA SER A 87 -1.92 -3.18 -9.70
C SER A 87 -1.50 -1.77 -9.25
N ASP A 88 -2.10 -1.22 -8.18
CA ASP A 88 -1.85 0.13 -7.70
C ASP A 88 -0.71 0.23 -6.66
N VAL A 89 -0.01 -0.87 -6.43
CA VAL A 89 1.14 -0.97 -5.52
C VAL A 89 2.39 -1.25 -6.35
N PRO A 90 3.50 -0.53 -6.13
CA PRO A 90 4.67 -0.65 -7.01
C PRO A 90 5.38 -2.00 -6.94
N SER A 91 5.22 -2.72 -5.83
CA SER A 91 5.90 -4.01 -5.65
C SER A 91 5.18 -4.86 -4.61
N TYR A 92 5.08 -6.16 -4.88
CA TYR A 92 4.50 -7.18 -3.99
C TYR A 92 5.54 -8.25 -3.70
N HIS A 93 5.71 -8.56 -2.43
CA HIS A 93 6.46 -9.73 -1.98
C HIS A 93 5.51 -10.91 -1.80
N ILE A 94 5.73 -11.97 -2.55
CA ILE A 94 4.92 -13.18 -2.51
C ILE A 94 5.57 -14.16 -1.53
N TYR A 95 4.80 -14.59 -0.52
CA TYR A 95 5.24 -15.57 0.46
C TYR A 95 4.46 -16.86 0.28
N ARG A 96 5.15 -17.99 0.30
CA ARG A 96 4.56 -19.34 0.31
C ARG A 96 5.16 -20.12 1.47
N HIS A 97 4.31 -20.69 2.31
CA HIS A 97 4.74 -21.46 3.49
C HIS A 97 5.76 -20.70 4.38
N GLY A 98 5.58 -19.38 4.53
CA GLY A 98 6.44 -18.52 5.33
C GLY A 98 7.77 -18.13 4.68
N VAL A 99 8.02 -18.51 3.43
CA VAL A 99 9.24 -18.20 2.68
C VAL A 99 8.93 -17.24 1.53
N LEU A 100 9.78 -16.24 1.30
CA LEU A 100 9.70 -15.35 0.16
C LEU A 100 9.91 -16.16 -1.14
N ASP A 101 8.87 -16.22 -1.97
CA ASP A 101 8.86 -16.96 -3.23
C ASP A 101 9.23 -16.06 -4.43
N GLY A 102 8.94 -14.76 -4.33
CA GLY A 102 9.26 -13.81 -5.38
C GLY A 102 8.76 -12.40 -5.11
N THR A 103 9.13 -11.49 -6.02
CA THR A 103 8.70 -10.10 -6.02
C THR A 103 8.16 -9.75 -7.40
N VAL A 104 6.95 -9.17 -7.46
CA VAL A 104 6.26 -8.83 -8.70
C VAL A 104 5.65 -7.43 -8.63
N GLY A 105 5.40 -6.81 -9.78
CA GLY A 105 4.76 -5.48 -9.86
C GLY A 105 3.23 -5.54 -10.01
N ASP A 106 2.67 -6.73 -10.28
CA ASP A 106 1.24 -6.93 -10.47
C ASP A 106 0.86 -8.33 -10.00
N ILE A 107 -0.29 -8.45 -9.34
CA ILE A 107 -0.79 -9.73 -8.81
C ILE A 107 -2.17 -10.11 -9.37
N THR A 108 -2.58 -9.50 -10.49
CA THR A 108 -3.88 -9.79 -11.11
C THR A 108 -4.08 -11.27 -11.38
N ASP A 109 -3.05 -11.96 -11.90
CA ASP A 109 -3.09 -13.39 -12.19
C ASP A 109 -3.04 -14.29 -10.94
N LEU A 110 -2.62 -13.73 -9.80
CA LEU A 110 -2.58 -14.45 -8.52
C LEU A 110 -3.84 -14.26 -7.69
N TRP A 111 -4.65 -13.25 -8.03
CA TRP A 111 -5.86 -12.91 -7.29
C TRP A 111 -6.94 -13.99 -7.44
N ASN A 112 -7.61 -14.33 -6.35
CA ASN A 112 -8.75 -15.24 -6.34
C ASN A 112 -9.87 -14.75 -5.41
N ASP A 113 -11.01 -15.44 -5.41
CA ASP A 113 -12.22 -15.10 -4.67
C ASP A 113 -12.13 -15.31 -3.14
N GLN A 114 -11.02 -15.86 -2.65
CA GLN A 114 -10.76 -16.06 -1.21
C GLN A 114 -9.84 -15.01 -0.61
N MET A 115 -9.31 -14.10 -1.41
CA MET A 115 -8.36 -13.10 -0.93
C MET A 115 -9.05 -11.91 -0.28
N VAL A 116 -8.41 -11.39 0.78
CA VAL A 116 -8.80 -10.17 1.49
C VAL A 116 -7.56 -9.28 1.60
N GLY A 117 -7.72 -8.02 1.21
CA GLY A 117 -6.69 -7.00 1.31
C GLY A 117 -6.85 -6.11 2.54
N PHE A 118 -5.76 -5.82 3.21
CA PHE A 118 -5.68 -4.95 4.39
C PHE A 118 -4.70 -3.81 4.12
N ALA A 119 -5.12 -2.57 4.35
CA ALA A 119 -4.26 -1.41 4.30
C ALA A 119 -3.87 -0.99 5.72
N LEU A 120 -2.57 -1.00 6.00
CA LEU A 120 -2.00 -0.57 7.28
C LEU A 120 -1.35 0.80 7.10
N GLY A 121 -1.83 1.81 7.80
CA GLY A 121 -1.28 3.16 7.76
C GLY A 121 0.17 3.20 8.21
N CYS A 122 0.93 4.14 7.70
CA CYS A 122 2.33 4.36 8.04
C CYS A 122 2.65 5.84 8.30
N SER A 123 3.84 6.11 8.83
CA SER A 123 4.29 7.45 9.19
C SER A 123 4.38 8.41 7.99
N PHE A 124 4.60 7.90 6.79
CA PHE A 124 4.71 8.72 5.59
C PHE A 124 3.50 9.62 5.33
N THR A 125 2.32 9.23 5.82
CA THR A 125 1.11 10.04 5.74
C THR A 125 1.27 11.43 6.37
N PHE A 126 2.01 11.54 7.49
CA PHE A 126 2.13 12.79 8.24
C PHE A 126 3.55 13.38 8.28
N GLU A 127 4.58 12.69 7.79
CA GLU A 127 5.96 13.18 7.78
C GLU A 127 6.09 14.50 7.02
N HIS A 128 5.37 14.66 5.91
CA HIS A 128 5.34 15.92 5.18
C HIS A 128 4.83 17.10 6.03
N ALA A 129 3.83 16.88 6.87
CA ALA A 129 3.32 17.90 7.78
C ALA A 129 4.36 18.28 8.85
N LEU A 130 5.10 17.32 9.38
CA LEU A 130 6.20 17.56 10.32
C LEU A 130 7.31 18.40 9.67
N ILE A 131 7.74 18.02 8.47
CA ILE A 131 8.77 18.73 7.71
C ILE A 131 8.33 20.19 7.43
N ARG A 132 7.10 20.42 7.04
CA ARG A 132 6.54 21.75 6.84
C ARG A 132 6.49 22.58 8.13
N ALA A 133 6.24 21.94 9.26
CA ALA A 133 6.29 22.57 10.60
C ALA A 133 7.72 22.76 11.11
N ARG A 134 8.76 22.47 10.30
CA ARG A 134 10.17 22.51 10.66
C ARG A 134 10.55 21.59 11.83
N ILE A 135 9.82 20.50 11.99
CA ILE A 135 10.16 19.42 12.92
C ILE A 135 11.06 18.44 12.16
N PRO A 136 12.30 18.21 12.63
CA PRO A 136 13.21 17.30 11.95
C PRO A 136 12.70 15.86 11.99
N VAL A 137 12.77 15.17 10.85
CA VAL A 137 12.46 13.75 10.71
C VAL A 137 13.75 13.03 10.37
N TRP A 138 14.06 11.97 11.12
CA TRP A 138 15.24 11.15 10.92
C TRP A 138 14.82 9.75 10.55
N HIS A 139 15.25 9.28 9.38
CA HIS A 139 15.12 7.88 9.00
C HIS A 139 16.36 7.14 9.50
N ILE A 140 16.14 6.06 10.21
CA ILE A 140 17.20 5.19 10.73
C ILE A 140 17.13 3.92 9.88
N ASP A 141 18.15 3.67 9.07
CA ASP A 141 18.31 2.49 8.24
C ASP A 141 18.78 1.30 9.07
#